data_cb874222e372d7bb2d6ff17a5e79fe5e
#
_entry.id   cb874222e372d7bb2d6ff17a5e79fe5e
#
_cell.length_a   1.000
_cell.length_b   1.000
_cell.length_c   1.000
_cell.angle_alpha   90.00
_cell.angle_beta   90.00
_cell.angle_gamma   90.00
#
_symmetry.space_group_name_H-M   'P 1'
#
loop_
_entity.id
_entity.type
_entity.pdbx_description
1 polymer ?
#
loop_
_entity_poly.entity_id
_entity_poly.type
_entity_poly.pdbx_seq_one_letter_code
_entity_poly.pdbx_strand_id
1 'polypeptide(L)'
;SAADHTEVGRYSQYPDIFLPTTKVLSDTARKIHPELVPVVCASGDKFIADPEQKIKVHEMFDADICEMEAAGIVLTSNRNQVPCMLVKCVSDGIEGGFEEFQETMDTAADLCLEVVEKIVAGMGR
;
A
#
# COMPACT_ATOMS: atom_id res chain seq x y z
N SER A 1 -13.40 4.99 15.14
CA SER A 1 -14.47 4.01 15.29
C SER A 1 -15.76 4.67 15.78
N ALA A 2 -16.90 4.00 15.61
CA ALA A 2 -18.19 4.56 16.06
C ALA A 2 -18.26 4.71 17.60
N ALA A 3 -17.41 4.02 18.33
CA ALA A 3 -17.41 4.03 19.80
C ALA A 3 -16.66 5.22 20.39
N ASP A 4 -15.71 5.77 19.66
CA ASP A 4 -14.86 6.88 20.14
C ASP A 4 -15.04 8.17 19.33
N HIS A 5 -16.07 8.21 18.49
CA HIS A 5 -16.40 9.32 17.60
C HIS A 5 -15.29 9.72 16.62
N THR A 6 -14.35 8.83 16.34
CA THR A 6 -13.34 9.07 15.30
C THR A 6 -13.87 8.72 13.93
N GLU A 7 -13.33 9.38 12.91
CA GLU A 7 -13.58 9.03 11.50
C GLU A 7 -13.15 7.60 11.20
N VAL A 8 -13.96 6.86 10.45
CA VAL A 8 -13.63 5.48 10.06
C VAL A 8 -12.30 5.45 9.32
N GLY A 9 -11.39 4.59 9.77
CA GLY A 9 -10.05 4.46 9.19
C GLY A 9 -9.02 5.43 9.75
N ARG A 10 -9.39 6.37 10.63
CA ARG A 10 -8.45 7.31 11.23
C ARG A 10 -7.92 6.81 12.58
N TYR A 11 -6.61 6.84 12.74
CA TYR A 11 -5.95 6.62 14.02
C TYR A 11 -5.89 7.93 14.81
N SER A 12 -6.08 7.87 16.12
CA SER A 12 -6.21 9.05 16.97
C SER A 12 -5.00 10.00 16.96
N GLN A 13 -3.81 9.48 16.66
CA GLN A 13 -2.57 10.25 16.58
C GLN A 13 -2.37 10.97 15.25
N TYR A 14 -3.26 10.76 14.29
CA TYR A 14 -3.13 11.31 12.93
C TYR A 14 -4.24 12.33 12.65
N PRO A 15 -3.95 13.41 11.89
CA PRO A 15 -4.92 14.47 11.61
C PRO A 15 -6.04 14.03 10.66
N ASP A 16 -5.82 12.99 9.87
CA ASP A 16 -6.76 12.45 8.89
C ASP A 16 -6.62 10.93 8.74
N ILE A 17 -7.27 10.35 7.74
CA ILE A 17 -7.24 8.90 7.48
C ILE A 17 -5.94 8.41 6.82
N PHE A 18 -5.08 9.32 6.37
CA PHE A 18 -3.87 8.97 5.65
C PHE A 18 -2.68 8.77 6.59
N LEU A 19 -2.00 7.63 6.43
CA LEU A 19 -0.75 7.35 7.11
C LEU A 19 0.41 7.74 6.19
N PRO A 20 1.20 8.78 6.55
CA PRO A 20 2.26 9.23 5.66
C PRO A 20 3.43 8.25 5.61
N THR A 21 3.95 8.02 4.41
CA THR A 21 5.23 7.38 4.16
C THR A 21 6.31 8.44 3.90
N THR A 22 7.56 8.02 3.76
CA THR A 22 8.68 8.95 3.64
C THR A 22 8.85 9.43 2.21
N LYS A 23 8.48 10.68 1.96
CA LYS A 23 8.48 11.28 0.61
C LYS A 23 9.86 11.21 -0.07
N VAL A 24 10.96 11.47 0.64
CA VAL A 24 12.29 11.44 0.05
C VAL A 24 12.66 10.05 -0.48
N LEU A 25 12.18 8.99 0.16
CA LEU A 25 12.38 7.61 -0.32
C LEU A 25 11.61 7.34 -1.61
N SER A 26 10.33 7.71 -1.66
CA SER A 26 9.51 7.52 -2.85
C SER A 26 9.98 8.38 -4.02
N ASP A 27 10.41 9.62 -3.78
CA ASP A 27 10.99 10.49 -4.81
C ASP A 27 12.28 9.88 -5.37
N THR A 28 13.16 9.37 -4.50
CA THR A 28 14.41 8.71 -4.89
C THR A 28 14.14 7.42 -5.69
N ALA A 29 13.21 6.60 -5.22
CA ALA A 29 12.81 5.37 -5.90
C ALA A 29 12.30 5.66 -7.32
N ARG A 30 11.50 6.71 -7.49
CA ARG A 30 10.96 7.10 -8.81
C ARG A 30 12.02 7.69 -9.74
N LYS A 31 13.10 8.26 -9.22
CA LYS A 31 14.26 8.66 -10.04
C LYS A 31 15.02 7.44 -10.56
N ILE A 32 15.16 6.41 -9.72
CA ILE A 32 15.85 5.16 -10.07
C ILE A 32 15.00 4.31 -11.02
N HIS A 33 13.70 4.27 -10.77
CA HIS A 33 12.74 3.47 -11.54
C HIS A 33 11.51 4.32 -11.90
N PRO A 34 11.57 5.10 -13.01
CA PRO A 34 10.53 6.08 -13.36
C PRO A 34 9.15 5.49 -13.67
N GLU A 35 9.06 4.19 -13.92
CA GLU A 35 7.79 3.50 -14.17
C GLU A 35 6.93 3.31 -12.92
N LEU A 36 7.49 3.56 -11.73
CA LEU A 36 6.73 3.49 -10.48
C LEU A 36 5.63 4.55 -10.45
N VAL A 37 4.43 4.12 -10.09
CA VAL A 37 3.25 4.99 -9.98
C VAL A 37 2.93 5.23 -8.52
N PRO A 38 2.86 6.50 -8.05
CA PRO A 38 2.41 6.77 -6.69
C PRO A 38 0.92 6.49 -6.57
N VAL A 39 0.54 5.81 -5.50
CA VAL A 39 -0.84 5.39 -5.27
C VAL A 39 -1.24 5.57 -3.82
N VAL A 40 -2.54 5.64 -3.58
CA VAL A 40 -3.14 5.55 -2.24
C VAL A 40 -3.53 4.11 -1.98
N CYS A 41 -3.04 3.57 -0.87
CA CYS A 41 -3.25 2.18 -0.48
C CYS A 41 -4.20 2.10 0.72
N ALA A 42 -5.32 1.40 0.57
CA ALA A 42 -6.17 1.05 1.70
C ALA A 42 -5.67 -0.25 2.32
N SER A 43 -5.45 -0.23 3.64
CA SER A 43 -4.95 -1.40 4.38
C SER A 43 -5.95 -1.80 5.45
N GLY A 44 -6.31 -3.08 5.50
CA GLY A 44 -7.25 -3.61 6.49
C GLY A 44 -7.14 -5.12 6.65
N ASP A 45 -7.75 -5.64 7.69
CA ASP A 45 -7.62 -7.05 8.09
C ASP A 45 -8.58 -8.00 7.35
N LYS A 46 -8.98 -7.63 6.14
CA LYS A 46 -9.90 -8.41 5.33
C LYS A 46 -9.43 -8.52 3.89
N PHE A 47 -9.40 -9.72 3.36
CA PHE A 47 -9.17 -9.95 1.92
C PHE A 47 -10.39 -9.44 1.12
N ILE A 48 -10.16 -8.48 0.24
CA ILE A 48 -11.20 -7.88 -0.59
C ILE A 48 -11.19 -8.54 -1.98
N ALA A 49 -12.08 -9.51 -2.18
CA ALA A 49 -12.20 -10.24 -3.44
C ALA A 49 -13.39 -9.76 -4.30
N ASP A 50 -14.46 -9.30 -3.65
CA ASP A 50 -15.70 -8.89 -4.31
C ASP A 50 -15.53 -7.54 -5.02
N PRO A 51 -15.88 -7.43 -6.33
CA PRO A 51 -15.81 -6.17 -7.08
C PRO A 51 -16.57 -5.01 -6.42
N GLU A 52 -17.76 -5.24 -5.87
CA GLU A 52 -18.51 -4.20 -5.17
C GLU A 52 -17.77 -3.66 -3.94
N GLN A 53 -17.12 -4.55 -3.18
CA GLN A 53 -16.32 -4.14 -2.02
C GLN A 53 -15.08 -3.37 -2.44
N LYS A 54 -14.42 -3.76 -3.53
CA LYS A 54 -13.28 -3.03 -4.09
C LYS A 54 -13.67 -1.60 -4.47
N ILE A 55 -14.80 -1.44 -5.15
CA ILE A 55 -15.33 -0.13 -5.55
C ILE A 55 -15.69 0.71 -4.31
N LYS A 56 -16.31 0.13 -3.29
CA LYS A 56 -16.61 0.83 -2.05
C LYS A 56 -15.39 1.34 -1.34
N VAL A 57 -14.32 0.55 -1.26
CA VAL A 57 -13.05 0.96 -0.65
C VAL A 57 -12.45 2.14 -1.42
N HIS A 58 -12.47 2.09 -2.74
CA HIS A 58 -12.04 3.21 -3.58
C HIS A 58 -12.85 4.48 -3.29
N GLU A 59 -14.17 4.39 -3.27
CA GLU A 59 -15.05 5.54 -3.05
C GLU A 59 -14.94 6.14 -1.65
N MET A 60 -14.81 5.28 -0.61
CA MET A 60 -14.74 5.73 0.78
C MET A 60 -13.40 6.37 1.15
N PHE A 61 -12.30 5.87 0.61
CA PHE A 61 -10.95 6.23 1.06
C PHE A 61 -10.09 6.85 -0.03
N ASP A 62 -10.61 7.06 -1.23
CA ASP A 62 -9.85 7.50 -2.40
C ASP A 62 -8.65 6.59 -2.68
N ALA A 63 -8.82 5.30 -2.43
CA ALA A 63 -7.77 4.31 -2.54
C ALA A 63 -7.67 3.73 -3.96
N ASP A 64 -6.46 3.61 -4.45
CA ASP A 64 -6.18 3.01 -5.76
C ASP A 64 -5.98 1.51 -5.67
N ILE A 65 -5.44 1.05 -4.53
CA ILE A 65 -5.17 -0.37 -4.24
C ILE A 65 -5.60 -0.70 -2.80
N CYS A 66 -5.76 -1.97 -2.51
CA CYS A 66 -6.02 -2.46 -1.15
C CYS A 66 -5.16 -3.69 -0.82
N GLU A 67 -4.82 -3.83 0.44
CA GLU A 67 -4.00 -4.92 0.96
C GLU A 67 -4.18 -5.06 2.48
N MET A 68 -3.40 -5.89 3.15
CA MET A 68 -3.69 -6.28 4.54
C MET A 68 -2.56 -5.98 5.55
N GLU A 69 -1.38 -5.53 5.14
CA GLU A 69 -0.21 -5.42 6.01
C GLU A 69 0.36 -4.01 6.17
N ALA A 70 0.14 -3.14 5.21
CA ALA A 70 0.81 -1.84 5.12
C ALA A 70 0.56 -0.94 6.33
N ALA A 71 -0.64 -0.89 6.85
CA ALA A 71 -0.97 -0.03 7.99
C ALA A 71 -0.09 -0.34 9.21
N GLY A 72 0.07 -1.61 9.55
CA GLY A 72 0.92 -2.04 10.67
C GLY A 72 2.39 -1.67 10.46
N ILE A 73 2.90 -1.85 9.25
CA ILE A 73 4.28 -1.51 8.90
C ILE A 73 4.51 0.00 9.02
N VAL A 74 3.62 0.80 8.42
CA VAL A 74 3.75 2.26 8.41
C VAL A 74 3.60 2.85 9.81
N LEU A 75 2.60 2.39 10.58
CA LEU A 75 2.40 2.84 11.96
C LEU A 75 3.62 2.55 12.83
N THR A 76 4.18 1.35 12.73
CA THR A 76 5.37 0.94 13.48
C THR A 76 6.58 1.78 13.08
N SER A 77 6.80 1.97 11.79
CA SER A 77 7.89 2.79 11.28
C SER A 77 7.79 4.24 11.75
N ASN A 78 6.62 4.85 11.63
CA ASN A 78 6.38 6.23 12.06
C ASN A 78 6.59 6.39 13.57
N ARG A 79 6.11 5.43 14.37
CA ARG A 79 6.28 5.46 15.82
C ARG A 79 7.75 5.40 16.25
N ASN A 80 8.56 4.67 15.51
CA ASN A 80 9.98 4.49 15.78
C ASN A 80 10.87 5.48 15.01
N GLN A 81 10.28 6.43 14.28
CA GLN A 81 11.00 7.42 13.46
C GLN A 81 11.93 6.77 12.43
N VAL A 82 11.51 5.64 11.88
CA VAL A 82 12.20 4.94 10.81
C VAL A 82 11.60 5.34 9.47
N PRO A 83 12.41 5.83 8.51
CA PRO A 83 11.89 6.10 7.17
C PRO A 83 11.27 4.86 6.54
N CYS A 84 10.13 5.04 5.88
CA CYS A 84 9.37 3.93 5.32
C CYS A 84 8.82 4.30 3.94
N MET A 85 8.96 3.38 3.02
CA MET A 85 8.33 3.40 1.71
C MET A 85 7.82 2.00 1.40
N LEU A 86 6.69 1.92 0.74
CA LEU A 86 6.11 0.64 0.32
C LEU A 86 6.17 0.54 -1.21
N VAL A 87 6.60 -0.61 -1.70
CA VAL A 87 6.55 -0.97 -3.12
C VAL A 87 5.57 -2.12 -3.26
N LYS A 88 4.58 -1.96 -4.11
CA LYS A 88 3.50 -2.91 -4.29
C LYS A 88 3.39 -3.35 -5.75
N CYS A 89 3.06 -4.60 -5.95
CA CYS A 89 2.69 -5.15 -7.24
C CYS A 89 1.28 -5.73 -7.13
N VAL A 90 0.39 -5.34 -8.04
CA VAL A 90 -1.01 -5.79 -8.00
C VAL A 90 -1.09 -7.23 -8.50
N SER A 91 -1.69 -8.11 -7.69
CA SER A 91 -1.89 -9.52 -8.02
C SER A 91 -3.25 -9.82 -8.64
N ASP A 92 -4.27 -9.01 -8.35
CA ASP A 92 -5.62 -9.18 -8.86
C ASP A 92 -6.30 -7.83 -9.08
N GLY A 93 -7.04 -7.71 -10.19
CA GLY A 93 -7.78 -6.50 -10.55
C GLY A 93 -9.17 -6.44 -9.92
N ILE A 94 -9.98 -5.46 -10.34
CA ILE A 94 -11.34 -5.23 -9.81
C ILE A 94 -12.23 -6.45 -10.04
N GLU A 95 -12.20 -7.03 -11.23
CA GLU A 95 -13.01 -8.19 -11.61
C GLU A 95 -12.42 -9.52 -11.13
N GLY A 96 -11.13 -9.53 -10.79
CA GLY A 96 -10.45 -10.70 -10.26
C GLY A 96 -10.72 -10.89 -8.78
N GLY A 97 -10.57 -12.11 -8.32
CA GLY A 97 -10.74 -12.47 -6.91
C GLY A 97 -9.65 -13.42 -6.47
N PHE A 98 -10.01 -14.32 -5.56
CA PHE A 98 -9.08 -15.26 -4.97
C PHE A 98 -8.37 -16.17 -5.98
N GLU A 99 -9.09 -16.57 -7.04
CA GLU A 99 -8.52 -17.42 -8.09
C GLU A 99 -7.42 -16.70 -8.88
N GLU A 100 -7.66 -15.47 -9.33
CA GLU A 100 -6.63 -14.63 -9.98
C GLU A 100 -5.45 -14.39 -9.05
N PHE A 101 -5.72 -14.10 -7.79
CA PHE A 101 -4.69 -13.92 -6.77
C PHE A 101 -3.78 -15.16 -6.67
N GLN A 102 -4.35 -16.36 -6.61
CA GLN A 102 -3.56 -17.60 -6.56
C GLN A 102 -2.70 -17.84 -7.80
N GLU A 103 -3.21 -17.46 -8.98
CA GLU A 103 -2.51 -17.64 -10.25
C GLU A 103 -1.35 -16.65 -10.44
N THR A 104 -1.44 -15.45 -9.90
CA THR A 104 -0.52 -14.34 -10.19
C THR A 104 0.42 -13.98 -9.06
N MET A 105 0.17 -14.45 -7.83
CA MET A 105 0.92 -14.00 -6.65
C MET A 105 2.43 -14.21 -6.74
N ASP A 106 2.88 -15.35 -7.26
CA ASP A 106 4.31 -15.65 -7.38
C ASP A 106 4.99 -14.71 -8.39
N THR A 107 4.35 -14.49 -9.54
CA THR A 107 4.85 -13.57 -10.57
C THR A 107 4.89 -12.14 -10.05
N ALA A 108 3.86 -11.71 -9.34
CA ALA A 108 3.81 -10.38 -8.74
C ALA A 108 4.90 -10.20 -7.67
N ALA A 109 5.12 -11.22 -6.84
CA ALA A 109 6.17 -11.20 -5.83
C ALA A 109 7.56 -11.09 -6.45
N ASP A 110 7.85 -11.89 -7.48
CA ASP A 110 9.14 -11.86 -8.18
C ASP A 110 9.40 -10.50 -8.82
N LEU A 111 8.41 -9.92 -9.49
CA LEU A 111 8.51 -8.61 -10.09
C LEU A 111 8.77 -7.52 -9.02
N CYS A 112 8.06 -7.59 -7.91
CA CYS A 112 8.21 -6.65 -6.80
C CYS A 112 9.63 -6.70 -6.22
N LEU A 113 10.16 -7.91 -5.99
CA LEU A 113 11.53 -8.11 -5.49
C LEU A 113 12.56 -7.56 -6.47
N GLU A 114 12.41 -7.81 -7.76
CA GLU A 114 13.32 -7.29 -8.79
C GLU A 114 13.36 -5.76 -8.79
N VAL A 115 12.21 -5.10 -8.69
CA VAL A 115 12.12 -3.64 -8.63
C VAL A 115 12.77 -3.11 -7.34
N VAL A 116 12.51 -3.74 -6.19
CA VAL A 116 13.09 -3.33 -4.90
C VAL A 116 14.61 -3.48 -4.92
N GLU A 117 15.14 -4.55 -5.48
CA GLU A 117 16.58 -4.76 -5.62
C GLU A 117 17.24 -3.63 -6.44
N LYS A 118 16.63 -3.22 -7.53
CA LYS A 118 17.10 -2.09 -8.35
C LYS A 118 17.11 -0.78 -7.57
N ILE A 119 16.04 -0.52 -6.81
CA ILE A 119 15.92 0.69 -6.00
C ILE A 119 17.01 0.73 -4.93
N VAL A 120 17.17 -0.35 -4.18
CA VAL A 120 18.19 -0.45 -3.10
C VAL A 120 19.60 -0.29 -3.66
N ALA A 121 19.90 -0.95 -4.77
CA ALA A 121 21.21 -0.82 -5.43
C ALA A 121 21.49 0.62 -5.89
N GLY A 122 20.45 1.32 -6.39
CA GLY A 122 20.55 2.72 -6.80
C GLY A 122 20.71 3.70 -5.64
N MET A 123 20.11 3.41 -4.48
CA MET A 123 20.21 4.25 -3.28
C MET A 123 21.60 4.23 -2.63
N GLY A 124 22.37 3.18 -2.85
CA GLY A 124 23.74 3.07 -2.34
C GLY A 124 24.79 3.89 -3.09
N ARG A 125 24.39 4.69 -4.06
CA ARG A 125 25.31 5.43 -4.96
C ARG A 125 25.25 6.93 -4.76
#